data_e37cdb743da52ede31b52a8c1d072c79
#
_entry.id   e37cdb743da52ede31b52a8c1d072c79
#
_cell.length_a   1.000
_cell.length_b   1.000
_cell.length_c   1.000
_cell.angle_alpha   90.00
_cell.angle_beta   90.00
_cell.angle_gamma   90.00
#
_symmetry.space_group_name_H-M   'P 1'
#
loop_
_entity.id
_entity.type
_entity.pdbx_description
1 polymer ?
#
loop_
_entity_poly.entity_id
_entity_poly.type
_entity_poly.pdbx_seq_one_letter_code
_entity_poly.pdbx_strand_id
1 'polypeptide(L)'
;MNAVLPSVELQTLYELAWTYAPGAMFAFDANTGNLVNVNPAAEALSGYSREELLGLNIAQMHPEAERERVSGELLHGEKQPSRHAGYHIQRKDGFCAPVIISSSKSVVLDGRAAMVGVYFDITERDQREDRLALNRWALSAYAGAALALGQRDTPEALLGDICEAITRESVYLLAWVGIAEDGPGKPVRVAAAAGSAVDYIAGLHLSWSEDDPMGQGPTGICIRTRQLQIVKNTETSPVFARWREHARQFGVCSSIAIPFASNGSLRGALHVYAAHPNAFESVAVEVFQHLAEQIGHGIHAIEQERRLRAEQERVAKTERQLTEALSAMVAPIVTAMEMRDPFTAGHQMRVADIACAIGKEKGWPDARLQGLRVASMVHDIGKISISADVLTKPTKLSHADWEVIHDHPDTGFRILKDIPFPWPVAEIVRQHHERLDGSGYPLGLKGDAILPEARVLAVADVVEAMAAFRPYRPAIELETVLREIERQAGSLLDADFVRICVALFREKKFALPSLILP
;
A
#
# COMPACT_ATOMS: atom_id res chain seq x y z
N MET A 1 63.54 18.76 43.71
CA MET A 1 63.17 18.83 45.15
C MET A 1 61.74 18.32 45.26
N ASN A 2 61.58 17.03 45.61
CA ASN A 2 60.28 16.49 45.98
C ASN A 2 60.00 16.89 47.42
N ALA A 3 59.12 17.88 47.62
CA ALA A 3 58.63 18.20 48.95
C ALA A 3 57.78 17.03 49.44
N VAL A 4 58.32 16.18 50.33
CA VAL A 4 57.57 15.17 51.09
C VAL A 4 56.76 15.96 52.11
N LEU A 5 55.43 15.96 51.99
CA LEU A 5 54.55 16.55 52.99
C LEU A 5 54.81 15.93 54.38
N PRO A 6 54.72 16.68 55.48
CA PRO A 6 54.80 16.14 56.83
C PRO A 6 53.75 15.04 57.03
N SER A 7 54.07 14.02 57.83
CA SER A 7 53.21 12.87 58.01
C SER A 7 51.79 13.17 58.48
N VAL A 8 51.61 14.25 59.25
CA VAL A 8 50.31 14.74 59.75
C VAL A 8 49.45 15.33 58.61
N GLU A 9 50.06 16.12 57.70
CA GLU A 9 49.36 16.68 56.56
C GLU A 9 48.95 15.62 55.52
N LEU A 10 49.82 14.61 55.34
CA LEU A 10 49.52 13.49 54.46
C LEU A 10 48.35 12.62 55.03
N GLN A 11 48.27 12.41 56.34
CA GLN A 11 47.18 11.69 56.97
C GLN A 11 45.87 12.44 56.84
N THR A 12 45.86 13.77 57.06
CA THR A 12 44.71 14.62 56.87
C THR A 12 44.21 14.57 55.41
N LEU A 13 45.13 14.59 54.43
CA LEU A 13 44.79 14.48 53.01
C LEU A 13 44.14 13.15 52.70
N TYR A 14 44.61 12.03 53.25
CA TYR A 14 44.02 10.71 53.05
C TYR A 14 42.64 10.63 53.70
N GLU A 15 42.41 11.19 54.87
CA GLU A 15 41.13 11.24 55.54
C GLU A 15 40.10 12.04 54.74
N LEU A 16 40.51 13.18 54.18
CA LEU A 16 39.69 13.99 53.31
C LEU A 16 39.32 13.23 52.00
N ALA A 17 40.35 12.65 51.36
CA ALA A 17 40.12 11.87 50.14
C ALA A 17 39.22 10.68 50.36
N TRP A 18 39.31 9.98 51.50
CA TRP A 18 38.41 8.88 51.85
C TRP A 18 36.98 9.35 52.10
N THR A 19 36.84 10.43 52.89
CA THR A 19 35.55 10.95 53.33
C THR A 19 34.74 11.55 52.19
N TYR A 20 35.43 12.29 51.29
CA TYR A 20 34.78 13.02 50.20
C TYR A 20 34.89 12.33 48.84
N ALA A 21 35.38 11.07 48.80
CA ALA A 21 35.39 10.29 47.56
C ALA A 21 33.97 10.18 46.98
N PRO A 22 33.78 10.43 45.69
CA PRO A 22 32.44 10.31 45.06
C PRO A 22 31.99 8.85 44.92
N GLY A 23 32.88 7.88 44.94
CA GLY A 23 32.56 6.45 44.89
C GLY A 23 32.41 5.87 46.30
N ALA A 24 31.51 4.90 46.44
CA ALA A 24 31.37 4.13 47.67
C ALA A 24 32.60 3.23 47.87
N MET A 25 33.35 3.46 48.96
CA MET A 25 34.59 2.73 49.25
C MET A 25 34.38 1.77 50.39
N PHE A 26 34.68 0.50 50.12
CA PHE A 26 34.67 -0.60 51.10
C PHE A 26 36.09 -1.17 51.26
N ALA A 27 36.69 -0.97 52.43
CA ALA A 27 37.93 -1.67 52.77
C ALA A 27 37.61 -2.99 53.48
N PHE A 28 38.15 -4.09 53.01
CA PHE A 28 37.89 -5.42 53.52
C PHE A 28 39.19 -6.22 53.68
N ASP A 29 39.21 -7.13 54.61
CA ASP A 29 40.29 -8.09 54.81
C ASP A 29 40.42 -8.99 53.57
N ALA A 30 41.59 -9.03 52.96
CA ALA A 30 41.81 -9.71 51.68
C ALA A 30 41.70 -11.24 51.75
N ASN A 31 41.70 -11.83 52.97
CA ASN A 31 41.61 -13.29 53.16
C ASN A 31 40.19 -13.71 53.56
N THR A 32 39.50 -12.89 54.35
CA THR A 32 38.18 -13.24 54.90
C THR A 32 37.02 -12.52 54.22
N GLY A 33 37.28 -11.41 53.56
CA GLY A 33 36.25 -10.54 52.95
C GLY A 33 35.47 -9.70 53.95
N ASN A 34 35.80 -9.74 55.25
CA ASN A 34 35.11 -8.93 56.26
C ASN A 34 35.45 -7.46 56.12
N LEU A 35 34.43 -6.60 56.21
CA LEU A 35 34.60 -5.16 56.09
C LEU A 35 35.38 -4.60 57.30
N VAL A 36 36.42 -3.83 57.03
CA VAL A 36 37.28 -3.22 58.06
C VAL A 36 37.13 -1.69 58.10
N ASN A 37 36.75 -1.07 56.98
CA ASN A 37 36.45 0.34 56.92
C ASN A 37 35.52 0.66 55.74
N VAL A 38 34.70 1.70 55.86
CA VAL A 38 33.81 2.19 54.83
C VAL A 38 33.75 3.73 54.86
N ASN A 39 33.52 4.36 53.70
CA ASN A 39 33.34 5.81 53.64
C ASN A 39 31.85 6.21 53.68
N PRO A 40 31.53 7.49 53.84
CA PRO A 40 30.13 7.95 53.86
C PRO A 40 29.34 7.63 52.58
N ALA A 41 29.98 7.60 51.42
CA ALA A 41 29.34 7.18 50.16
C ALA A 41 28.91 5.70 50.18
N ALA A 42 29.63 4.84 50.88
CA ALA A 42 29.28 3.42 51.05
C ALA A 42 28.00 3.27 51.90
N GLU A 43 27.85 4.06 52.96
CA GLU A 43 26.60 4.11 53.74
C GLU A 43 25.43 4.60 52.88
N ALA A 44 25.62 5.68 52.14
CA ALA A 44 24.59 6.20 51.24
C ALA A 44 24.18 5.23 50.14
N LEU A 45 25.16 4.53 49.52
CA LEU A 45 24.89 3.52 48.49
C LEU A 45 24.14 2.32 49.02
N SER A 46 24.57 1.79 50.18
CA SER A 46 24.07 0.51 50.73
C SER A 46 22.82 0.68 51.62
N GLY A 47 22.60 1.87 52.18
CA GLY A 47 21.55 2.14 53.17
C GLY A 47 21.82 1.53 54.57
N TYR A 48 22.98 0.96 54.78
CA TYR A 48 23.42 0.47 56.11
C TYR A 48 24.25 1.56 56.79
N SER A 49 24.20 1.65 58.13
CA SER A 49 25.12 2.46 58.87
C SER A 49 26.54 1.88 58.87
N ARG A 50 27.54 2.72 59.15
CA ARG A 50 28.93 2.27 59.27
C ARG A 50 29.09 1.14 60.26
N GLU A 51 28.42 1.19 61.40
CA GLU A 51 28.47 0.14 62.45
C GLU A 51 27.92 -1.20 61.92
N GLU A 52 26.80 -1.14 61.21
CA GLU A 52 26.20 -2.34 60.61
C GLU A 52 27.11 -2.94 59.50
N LEU A 53 27.70 -2.08 58.67
CA LEU A 53 28.60 -2.51 57.58
C LEU A 53 29.84 -3.21 58.11
N LEU A 54 30.46 -2.74 59.21
CA LEU A 54 31.64 -3.35 59.80
C LEU A 54 31.36 -4.74 60.40
N GLY A 55 30.11 -5.12 60.56
CA GLY A 55 29.68 -6.46 60.95
C GLY A 55 29.43 -7.41 59.78
N LEU A 56 29.57 -6.93 58.51
CA LEU A 56 29.24 -7.72 57.32
C LEU A 56 30.49 -8.16 56.55
N ASN A 57 30.29 -9.16 55.73
CA ASN A 57 31.25 -9.59 54.70
C ASN A 57 30.90 -8.93 53.36
N ILE A 58 31.90 -8.56 52.57
CA ILE A 58 31.69 -7.86 51.26
C ILE A 58 30.79 -8.68 50.32
N ALA A 59 30.86 -10.00 50.33
CA ALA A 59 30.00 -10.87 49.55
C ALA A 59 28.51 -10.77 49.96
N GLN A 60 28.23 -10.48 51.26
CA GLN A 60 26.85 -10.33 51.76
C GLN A 60 26.17 -9.05 51.25
N MET A 61 26.97 -8.07 50.77
CA MET A 61 26.48 -6.86 50.13
C MET A 61 25.91 -7.11 48.72
N HIS A 62 26.02 -8.32 48.20
CA HIS A 62 25.57 -8.71 46.88
C HIS A 62 24.39 -9.68 46.92
N PRO A 63 23.53 -9.71 45.90
CA PRO A 63 22.50 -10.72 45.76
C PRO A 63 23.06 -12.14 45.88
N GLU A 64 22.30 -13.06 46.44
CA GLU A 64 22.72 -14.43 46.70
C GLU A 64 23.34 -15.13 45.48
N ALA A 65 22.74 -14.92 44.31
CA ALA A 65 23.21 -15.47 43.03
C ALA A 65 24.61 -14.98 42.60
N GLU A 66 25.06 -13.83 43.10
CA GLU A 66 26.36 -13.23 42.75
C GLU A 66 27.45 -13.45 43.80
N ARG A 67 27.11 -13.88 45.00
CA ARG A 67 28.05 -13.96 46.14
C ARG A 67 29.26 -14.86 45.88
N GLU A 68 29.06 -16.01 45.25
CA GLU A 68 30.14 -16.94 44.91
C GLU A 68 31.11 -16.32 43.89
N ARG A 69 30.58 -15.66 42.87
CA ARG A 69 31.37 -14.95 41.86
C ARG A 69 32.15 -13.80 42.48
N VAL A 70 31.50 -12.99 43.32
CA VAL A 70 32.15 -11.87 44.06
C VAL A 70 33.30 -12.40 44.93
N SER A 71 33.08 -13.45 45.71
CA SER A 71 34.11 -14.07 46.54
C SER A 71 35.29 -14.59 45.70
N GLY A 72 34.99 -15.24 44.56
CA GLY A 72 36.03 -15.77 43.67
C GLY A 72 36.88 -14.66 43.03
N GLU A 73 36.26 -13.60 42.53
CA GLU A 73 36.98 -12.55 41.83
C GLU A 73 37.65 -11.52 42.75
N LEU A 74 37.01 -11.16 43.88
CA LEU A 74 37.56 -10.14 44.78
C LEU A 74 38.54 -10.71 45.82
N LEU A 75 38.36 -11.96 46.30
CA LEU A 75 39.18 -12.55 47.34
C LEU A 75 40.27 -13.50 46.79
N HIS A 76 39.99 -14.19 45.67
CA HIS A 76 40.89 -15.23 45.13
C HIS A 76 41.46 -14.86 43.76
N GLY A 77 41.02 -13.73 43.15
CA GLY A 77 41.52 -13.24 41.87
C GLY A 77 42.99 -12.74 41.95
N GLU A 78 43.55 -12.37 40.79
CA GLU A 78 44.89 -11.76 40.74
C GLU A 78 44.92 -10.51 41.62
N LYS A 79 45.88 -10.44 42.55
CA LYS A 79 46.06 -9.35 43.52
C LYS A 79 46.54 -8.03 42.85
N GLN A 80 46.00 -7.73 41.66
CA GLN A 80 46.24 -6.53 40.89
C GLN A 80 44.95 -5.67 40.78
N PRO A 81 45.09 -4.34 40.63
CA PRO A 81 43.93 -3.50 40.43
C PRO A 81 43.09 -3.99 39.22
N SER A 82 41.81 -4.23 39.43
CA SER A 82 40.89 -4.73 38.41
C SER A 82 39.60 -3.94 38.42
N ARG A 83 38.91 -3.94 37.28
CA ARG A 83 37.57 -3.33 37.13
C ARG A 83 36.59 -4.41 36.70
N HIS A 84 35.53 -4.53 37.48
CA HIS A 84 34.50 -5.54 37.28
C HIS A 84 33.16 -4.87 37.01
N ALA A 85 32.45 -5.32 35.99
CA ALA A 85 31.12 -4.85 35.63
C ALA A 85 30.10 -5.99 35.72
N GLY A 86 28.82 -5.64 35.73
CA GLY A 86 27.72 -6.63 35.80
C GLY A 86 27.51 -7.21 37.20
N TYR A 87 27.77 -6.41 38.23
CA TYR A 87 27.47 -6.71 39.62
C TYR A 87 26.37 -5.80 40.14
N HIS A 88 25.67 -6.29 41.19
CA HIS A 88 24.68 -5.50 41.91
C HIS A 88 25.06 -5.46 43.40
N ILE A 89 24.81 -4.29 44.01
CA ILE A 89 24.83 -4.17 45.47
C ILE A 89 23.39 -4.29 46.00
N GLN A 90 23.18 -5.17 46.98
CA GLN A 90 21.87 -5.31 47.62
C GLN A 90 21.81 -4.34 48.79
N ARG A 91 20.91 -3.35 48.68
CA ARG A 91 20.66 -2.34 49.73
C ARG A 91 19.86 -2.94 50.88
N LYS A 92 19.89 -2.26 52.01
CA LYS A 92 19.14 -2.66 53.23
C LYS A 92 17.63 -2.76 53.01
N ASP A 93 17.07 -1.94 52.09
CA ASP A 93 15.65 -1.97 51.69
C ASP A 93 15.32 -3.12 50.72
N GLY A 94 16.31 -3.92 50.32
CA GLY A 94 16.19 -5.03 49.40
C GLY A 94 16.38 -4.64 47.92
N PHE A 95 16.54 -3.35 47.59
CA PHE A 95 16.83 -2.92 46.23
C PHE A 95 18.22 -3.38 45.78
N CYS A 96 18.33 -3.91 44.56
CA CYS A 96 19.60 -4.32 43.97
C CYS A 96 20.05 -3.21 42.97
N ALA A 97 21.03 -2.41 43.38
CA ALA A 97 21.60 -1.36 42.56
C ALA A 97 22.73 -1.90 41.68
N PRO A 98 22.72 -1.68 40.34
CA PRO A 98 23.83 -2.08 39.48
C PRO A 98 25.05 -1.22 39.78
N VAL A 99 26.23 -1.86 39.87
CA VAL A 99 27.47 -1.19 40.21
C VAL A 99 28.64 -1.64 39.32
N ILE A 100 29.58 -0.72 39.11
CA ILE A 100 30.91 -1.04 38.60
C ILE A 100 31.86 -1.05 39.80
N ILE A 101 32.58 -2.14 39.97
CA ILE A 101 33.54 -2.31 41.06
C ILE A 101 34.96 -2.13 40.53
N SER A 102 35.73 -1.26 41.17
CA SER A 102 37.17 -1.15 40.93
C SER A 102 37.89 -1.56 42.20
N SER A 103 38.69 -2.63 42.17
CA SER A 103 39.44 -3.11 43.34
C SER A 103 40.86 -2.60 43.33
N SER A 104 41.37 -2.31 44.54
CA SER A 104 42.78 -1.93 44.74
C SER A 104 43.69 -3.17 44.76
N LYS A 105 44.98 -2.91 44.65
CA LYS A 105 46.00 -3.90 45.04
C LYS A 105 45.88 -4.17 46.54
N SER A 106 46.14 -5.40 46.97
CA SER A 106 46.24 -5.74 48.39
C SER A 106 47.38 -4.94 49.07
N VAL A 107 47.05 -4.31 50.20
CA VAL A 107 47.96 -3.54 51.05
C VAL A 107 47.95 -4.10 52.44
N VAL A 108 49.00 -3.91 53.22
CA VAL A 108 49.05 -4.30 54.62
C VAL A 108 48.64 -3.13 55.49
N LEU A 109 47.52 -3.25 56.22
CA LEU A 109 47.02 -2.28 57.19
C LEU A 109 47.02 -2.98 58.59
N ASP A 110 47.71 -2.41 59.54
CA ASP A 110 47.83 -2.95 60.90
C ASP A 110 48.21 -4.47 60.97
N GLY A 111 49.14 -4.88 60.07
CA GLY A 111 49.58 -6.28 60.00
C GLY A 111 48.65 -7.24 59.28
N ARG A 112 47.56 -6.76 58.73
CA ARG A 112 46.56 -7.53 57.95
C ARG A 112 46.56 -7.15 56.50
N ALA A 113 46.38 -8.11 55.61
CA ALA A 113 46.18 -7.84 54.19
C ALA A 113 44.78 -7.29 53.98
N ALA A 114 44.66 -6.08 53.46
CA ALA A 114 43.41 -5.42 53.16
C ALA A 114 43.35 -5.00 51.69
N MET A 115 42.15 -4.96 51.15
CA MET A 115 41.84 -4.45 49.81
C MET A 115 40.74 -3.37 49.92
N VAL A 116 40.71 -2.47 48.97
CA VAL A 116 39.68 -1.46 48.83
C VAL A 116 38.93 -1.69 47.52
N GLY A 117 37.62 -1.89 47.63
CA GLY A 117 36.70 -1.88 46.52
C GLY A 117 36.05 -0.49 46.42
N VAL A 118 36.08 0.12 45.27
CA VAL A 118 35.35 1.35 44.95
C VAL A 118 34.19 0.99 44.07
N TYR A 119 32.99 1.26 44.54
CA TYR A 119 31.72 0.93 43.90
C TYR A 119 31.11 2.20 43.35
N PHE A 120 30.83 2.19 42.06
CA PHE A 120 30.14 3.26 41.38
C PHE A 120 28.74 2.81 41.05
N ASP A 121 27.74 3.45 41.64
CA ASP A 121 26.34 3.27 41.27
C ASP A 121 26.11 3.74 39.83
N ILE A 122 25.64 2.84 38.99
CA ILE A 122 25.35 3.15 37.58
C ILE A 122 23.85 3.11 37.27
N THR A 123 23.01 3.08 38.31
CA THR A 123 21.54 3.01 38.15
C THR A 123 20.99 4.06 37.21
N GLU A 124 21.37 5.33 37.41
CA GLU A 124 20.93 6.41 36.52
C GLU A 124 21.43 6.26 35.08
N ARG A 125 22.66 5.76 34.92
CA ARG A 125 23.25 5.53 33.61
C ARG A 125 22.53 4.40 32.87
N ASP A 126 22.32 3.27 33.51
CA ASP A 126 21.63 2.13 32.95
C ASP A 126 20.18 2.49 32.58
N GLN A 127 19.47 3.19 33.47
CA GLN A 127 18.12 3.68 33.19
C GLN A 127 18.06 4.65 31.99
N ARG A 128 19.11 5.48 31.82
CA ARG A 128 19.21 6.36 30.64
C ARG A 128 19.49 5.59 29.37
N GLU A 129 20.40 4.61 29.43
CA GLU A 129 20.74 3.74 28.29
C GLU A 129 19.50 2.92 27.86
N ASP A 130 18.76 2.34 28.81
CA ASP A 130 17.50 1.61 28.55
C ASP A 130 16.43 2.53 27.94
N ARG A 131 16.27 3.75 28.49
CA ARG A 131 15.32 4.72 27.96
C ARG A 131 15.68 5.17 26.54
N LEU A 132 16.98 5.36 26.26
CA LEU A 132 17.46 5.71 24.92
C LEU A 132 17.23 4.55 23.92
N ALA A 133 17.50 3.31 24.34
CA ALA A 133 17.25 2.13 23.53
C ALA A 133 15.75 1.97 23.21
N LEU A 134 14.88 2.16 24.20
CA LEU A 134 13.43 2.12 24.02
C LEU A 134 12.92 3.23 23.08
N ASN A 135 13.42 4.47 23.26
CA ASN A 135 13.04 5.58 22.38
C ASN A 135 13.51 5.35 20.94
N ARG A 136 14.73 4.87 20.74
CA ARG A 136 15.25 4.54 19.41
C ARG A 136 14.42 3.46 18.74
N TRP A 137 14.12 2.38 19.46
CA TRP A 137 13.25 1.32 18.99
C TRP A 137 11.86 1.87 18.61
N ALA A 138 11.24 2.69 19.46
CA ALA A 138 9.92 3.28 19.19
C ALA A 138 9.91 4.10 17.90
N LEU A 139 10.93 4.95 17.72
CA LEU A 139 11.07 5.74 16.48
C LEU A 139 11.27 4.85 15.25
N SER A 140 12.07 3.79 15.36
CA SER A 140 12.30 2.81 14.28
C SER A 140 11.01 2.06 13.93
N ALA A 141 10.24 1.63 14.92
CA ALA A 141 8.97 0.94 14.73
C ALA A 141 7.93 1.85 14.07
N TYR A 142 7.80 3.12 14.52
CA TYR A 142 6.90 4.09 13.89
C TYR A 142 7.28 4.41 12.45
N ALA A 143 8.58 4.63 12.19
CA ALA A 143 9.06 4.90 10.84
C ALA A 143 8.81 3.70 9.91
N GLY A 144 9.04 2.48 10.38
CA GLY A 144 8.75 1.26 9.64
C GLY A 144 7.26 1.11 9.31
N ALA A 145 6.39 1.33 10.29
CA ALA A 145 4.94 1.28 10.09
C ALA A 145 4.43 2.34 9.11
N ALA A 146 4.95 3.58 9.21
CA ALA A 146 4.57 4.66 8.30
C ALA A 146 5.00 4.37 6.85
N LEU A 147 6.19 3.81 6.64
CA LEU A 147 6.65 3.39 5.31
C LEU A 147 5.78 2.25 4.75
N ALA A 148 5.44 1.26 5.57
CA ALA A 148 4.59 0.15 5.18
C ALA A 148 3.20 0.60 4.73
N LEU A 149 2.60 1.57 5.43
CA LEU A 149 1.29 2.16 5.09
C LEU A 149 1.28 2.84 3.71
N GLY A 150 2.41 3.44 3.30
CA GLY A 150 2.51 4.16 2.02
C GLY A 150 2.87 3.30 0.81
N GLN A 151 3.30 2.06 0.99
CA GLN A 151 3.94 1.27 -0.07
C GLN A 151 3.30 -0.10 -0.32
N ARG A 152 2.38 -0.56 0.52
CA ARG A 152 1.86 -1.93 0.43
C ARG A 152 0.43 -1.99 -0.07
N ASP A 153 0.23 -2.88 -1.05
CA ASP A 153 -1.06 -3.11 -1.70
C ASP A 153 -1.83 -4.29 -1.08
N THR A 154 -1.23 -4.99 -0.09
CA THR A 154 -1.85 -6.14 0.56
C THR A 154 -1.77 -6.04 2.07
N PRO A 155 -2.85 -6.44 2.80
CA PRO A 155 -2.82 -6.47 4.25
C PRO A 155 -1.67 -7.33 4.81
N GLU A 156 -1.40 -8.48 4.21
CA GLU A 156 -0.37 -9.42 4.67
C GLU A 156 1.03 -8.80 4.60
N ALA A 157 1.34 -8.08 3.51
CA ALA A 157 2.62 -7.38 3.36
C ALA A 157 2.76 -6.23 4.38
N LEU A 158 1.69 -5.44 4.58
CA LEU A 158 1.67 -4.40 5.61
C LEU A 158 1.93 -4.97 7.00
N LEU A 159 1.25 -6.05 7.36
CA LEU A 159 1.39 -6.69 8.67
C LEU A 159 2.79 -7.29 8.86
N GLY A 160 3.37 -7.87 7.81
CA GLY A 160 4.74 -8.38 7.82
C GLY A 160 5.76 -7.29 8.13
N ASP A 161 5.70 -6.17 7.39
CA ASP A 161 6.60 -5.04 7.59
C ASP A 161 6.51 -4.44 9.01
N ILE A 162 5.30 -4.37 9.58
CA ILE A 162 5.10 -3.88 10.95
C ILE A 162 5.73 -4.85 11.97
N CYS A 163 5.51 -6.16 11.81
CA CYS A 163 6.14 -7.17 12.67
C CYS A 163 7.67 -7.11 12.58
N GLU A 164 8.23 -6.96 11.38
CA GLU A 164 9.67 -6.78 11.17
C GLU A 164 10.19 -5.49 11.82
N ALA A 165 9.46 -4.38 11.70
CA ALA A 165 9.84 -3.12 12.31
C ALA A 165 9.90 -3.21 13.84
N ILE A 166 8.97 -3.95 14.47
CA ILE A 166 8.94 -4.19 15.91
C ILE A 166 10.17 -4.99 16.37
N THR A 167 10.60 -6.00 15.59
CA THR A 167 11.64 -6.96 16.01
C THR A 167 13.04 -6.63 15.49
N ARG A 168 13.18 -5.64 14.61
CA ARG A 168 14.44 -5.29 13.92
C ARG A 168 15.63 -5.01 14.87
N GLU A 169 15.41 -4.33 15.97
CA GLU A 169 16.46 -3.95 16.91
C GLU A 169 16.67 -4.98 18.05
N SER A 170 16.09 -6.18 17.91
CA SER A 170 16.22 -7.31 18.85
C SER A 170 15.80 -7.00 20.30
N VAL A 171 15.06 -5.90 20.51
CA VAL A 171 14.47 -5.58 21.82
C VAL A 171 13.36 -6.58 22.17
N TYR A 172 12.62 -7.01 21.11
CA TYR A 172 11.57 -8.01 21.23
C TYR A 172 11.89 -9.25 20.39
N LEU A 173 11.56 -10.43 20.94
CA LEU A 173 11.89 -11.73 20.35
C LEU A 173 10.96 -12.10 19.19
N LEU A 174 9.70 -11.72 19.29
CA LEU A 174 8.65 -12.09 18.35
C LEU A 174 7.55 -11.04 18.34
N ALA A 175 7.11 -10.66 17.17
CA ALA A 175 5.87 -9.96 16.94
C ALA A 175 5.05 -10.71 15.90
N TRP A 176 3.75 -10.87 16.12
CA TRP A 176 2.85 -11.47 15.14
C TRP A 176 1.45 -10.86 15.21
N VAL A 177 0.75 -10.92 14.09
CA VAL A 177 -0.62 -10.43 13.97
C VAL A 177 -1.56 -11.59 13.69
N GLY A 178 -2.54 -11.77 14.56
CA GLY A 178 -3.61 -12.73 14.42
C GLY A 178 -4.91 -12.09 13.96
N ILE A 179 -5.52 -12.65 12.93
CA ILE A 179 -6.86 -12.28 12.46
C ILE A 179 -7.88 -13.20 13.11
N ALA A 180 -8.88 -12.61 13.76
CA ALA A 180 -9.99 -13.35 14.34
C ALA A 180 -10.96 -13.77 13.22
N GLU A 181 -11.16 -15.05 13.05
CA GLU A 181 -12.09 -15.58 12.05
C GLU A 181 -13.37 -16.08 12.72
N ASP A 182 -14.49 -15.79 12.07
CA ASP A 182 -15.80 -16.33 12.46
C ASP A 182 -15.97 -17.72 11.87
N GLY A 183 -16.22 -18.72 12.75
CA GLY A 183 -16.38 -20.10 12.31
C GLY A 183 -16.40 -21.07 13.49
N PRO A 184 -16.53 -22.36 13.25
CA PRO A 184 -16.46 -23.38 14.29
C PRO A 184 -15.10 -23.30 15.01
N GLY A 185 -15.13 -23.20 16.37
CA GLY A 185 -13.93 -23.09 17.19
C GLY A 185 -13.30 -21.70 17.21
N LYS A 186 -13.84 -20.71 16.50
CA LYS A 186 -13.36 -19.33 16.46
C LYS A 186 -11.82 -19.24 16.33
N PRO A 187 -11.24 -19.70 15.22
CA PRO A 187 -9.81 -19.74 15.05
C PRO A 187 -9.20 -18.34 14.95
N VAL A 188 -7.93 -18.23 15.35
CA VAL A 188 -7.09 -17.06 15.09
C VAL A 188 -6.05 -17.44 14.05
N ARG A 189 -6.19 -16.90 12.84
CA ARG A 189 -5.24 -17.12 11.75
C ARG A 189 -4.06 -16.17 11.89
N VAL A 190 -2.85 -16.70 11.91
CA VAL A 190 -1.62 -15.90 11.86
C VAL A 190 -1.50 -15.29 10.46
N ALA A 191 -1.60 -13.96 10.38
CA ALA A 191 -1.51 -13.22 9.12
C ALA A 191 -0.07 -12.78 8.80
N ALA A 192 0.71 -12.49 9.83
CA ALA A 192 2.13 -12.15 9.72
C ALA A 192 2.86 -12.43 11.03
N ALA A 193 4.15 -12.69 10.95
CA ALA A 193 5.02 -12.87 12.11
C ALA A 193 6.47 -12.54 11.73
N ALA A 194 7.23 -12.00 12.68
CA ALA A 194 8.65 -11.72 12.53
C ALA A 194 9.37 -11.80 13.90
N GLY A 195 10.67 -12.02 13.86
CA GLY A 195 11.55 -12.05 15.04
C GLY A 195 12.34 -13.35 15.17
N SER A 196 13.28 -13.38 16.12
CA SER A 196 14.17 -14.52 16.36
C SER A 196 13.44 -15.75 16.92
N ALA A 197 12.27 -15.57 17.55
CA ALA A 197 11.45 -16.65 18.11
C ALA A 197 10.20 -16.93 17.23
N VAL A 198 10.25 -16.72 15.92
CA VAL A 198 9.10 -16.92 15.03
C VAL A 198 8.57 -18.36 15.06
N ASP A 199 9.44 -19.33 15.25
CA ASP A 199 9.07 -20.75 15.33
C ASP A 199 8.23 -21.09 16.59
N TYR A 200 8.20 -20.21 17.58
CA TYR A 200 7.33 -20.35 18.76
C TYR A 200 5.85 -20.50 18.41
N ILE A 201 5.38 -19.80 17.38
CA ILE A 201 3.96 -19.87 16.96
C ILE A 201 3.68 -21.00 15.97
N ALA A 202 4.73 -21.65 15.43
CA ALA A 202 4.57 -22.76 14.52
C ALA A 202 3.90 -23.95 15.22
N GLY A 203 2.78 -24.40 14.67
CA GLY A 203 2.03 -25.54 15.21
C GLY A 203 1.15 -25.22 16.44
N LEU A 204 1.08 -23.95 16.88
CA LEU A 204 0.14 -23.57 17.92
C LEU A 204 -1.30 -23.57 17.37
N HIS A 205 -2.20 -24.25 18.07
CA HIS A 205 -3.63 -24.05 17.86
C HIS A 205 -4.04 -22.74 18.54
N LEU A 206 -4.47 -21.75 17.76
CA LEU A 206 -4.87 -20.44 18.25
C LEU A 206 -6.37 -20.27 18.09
N SER A 207 -7.06 -19.97 19.17
CA SER A 207 -8.50 -19.73 19.18
C SER A 207 -8.84 -18.50 20.00
N TRP A 208 -10.00 -17.90 19.73
CA TRP A 208 -10.59 -16.87 20.57
C TRP A 208 -11.94 -17.30 21.17
N SER A 209 -12.31 -18.59 21.03
CA SER A 209 -13.49 -19.17 21.66
C SER A 209 -13.34 -19.22 23.18
N GLU A 210 -14.43 -18.95 23.90
CA GLU A 210 -14.51 -19.11 25.35
C GLU A 210 -14.54 -20.58 25.75
N ASP A 211 -15.11 -21.42 24.91
CA ASP A 211 -15.26 -22.86 25.15
C ASP A 211 -13.99 -23.65 24.81
N ASP A 212 -13.05 -23.05 24.07
CA ASP A 212 -11.78 -23.69 23.73
C ASP A 212 -10.70 -23.38 24.80
N PRO A 213 -10.10 -24.41 25.43
CA PRO A 213 -9.00 -24.20 26.36
C PRO A 213 -7.82 -23.38 25.79
N MET A 214 -7.59 -23.45 24.47
CA MET A 214 -6.55 -22.66 23.79
C MET A 214 -6.98 -21.22 23.59
N GLY A 215 -8.28 -20.91 23.64
CA GLY A 215 -8.83 -19.55 23.62
C GLY A 215 -8.73 -18.83 24.96
N GLN A 216 -8.30 -19.49 26.03
CA GLN A 216 -8.14 -18.89 27.37
C GLN A 216 -6.78 -18.18 27.56
N GLY A 217 -5.94 -18.17 26.55
CA GLY A 217 -4.67 -17.45 26.55
C GLY A 217 -4.83 -15.94 26.31
N PRO A 218 -3.72 -15.18 26.46
CA PRO A 218 -3.73 -13.72 26.33
C PRO A 218 -4.36 -13.22 25.04
N THR A 219 -4.07 -13.87 23.91
CA THR A 219 -4.64 -13.49 22.59
C THR A 219 -6.16 -13.68 22.54
N GLY A 220 -6.66 -14.84 22.96
CA GLY A 220 -8.08 -15.13 22.96
C GLY A 220 -8.87 -14.22 23.90
N ILE A 221 -8.35 -13.96 25.09
CA ILE A 221 -8.92 -13.02 26.07
C ILE A 221 -8.92 -11.61 25.48
N CYS A 222 -7.79 -11.16 24.91
CA CYS A 222 -7.65 -9.86 24.29
C CYS A 222 -8.72 -9.62 23.21
N ILE A 223 -8.93 -10.58 22.30
CA ILE A 223 -9.91 -10.51 21.22
C ILE A 223 -11.34 -10.45 21.79
N ARG A 224 -11.69 -11.32 22.73
CA ARG A 224 -13.05 -11.37 23.32
C ARG A 224 -13.39 -10.11 24.10
N THR A 225 -12.48 -9.67 24.96
CA THR A 225 -12.71 -8.52 25.86
C THR A 225 -12.50 -7.17 25.17
N ARG A 226 -11.82 -7.16 24.02
CA ARG A 226 -11.36 -5.95 23.32
C ARG A 226 -10.43 -5.09 24.20
N GLN A 227 -9.74 -5.72 25.14
CA GLN A 227 -8.81 -5.07 26.05
C GLN A 227 -7.43 -5.70 25.90
N LEU A 228 -6.39 -4.87 25.99
CA LEU A 228 -5.03 -5.35 25.99
C LEU A 228 -4.77 -6.33 27.15
N GLN A 229 -3.89 -7.30 26.93
CA GLN A 229 -3.49 -8.28 27.91
C GLN A 229 -1.97 -8.24 28.07
N ILE A 230 -1.48 -8.06 29.30
CA ILE A 230 -0.05 -8.06 29.61
C ILE A 230 0.25 -9.25 30.50
N VAL A 231 1.18 -10.09 30.08
CA VAL A 231 1.81 -11.14 30.88
C VAL A 231 3.18 -10.63 31.32
N LYS A 232 3.26 -10.15 32.55
CA LYS A 232 4.50 -9.58 33.12
C LYS A 232 5.61 -10.61 33.28
N ASN A 233 5.23 -11.84 33.59
CA ASN A 233 6.17 -12.96 33.73
C ASN A 233 5.45 -14.27 33.35
N THR A 234 5.95 -14.98 32.33
CA THR A 234 5.37 -16.22 31.81
C THR A 234 5.48 -17.36 32.82
N GLU A 235 6.50 -17.35 33.70
CA GLU A 235 6.72 -18.37 34.71
C GLU A 235 5.68 -18.35 35.84
N THR A 236 5.23 -17.17 36.22
CA THR A 236 4.32 -16.99 37.36
C THR A 236 2.88 -16.76 36.98
N SER A 237 2.63 -16.35 35.72
CA SER A 237 1.28 -16.01 35.24
C SER A 237 0.40 -17.25 35.12
N PRO A 238 -0.77 -17.29 35.77
CA PRO A 238 -1.73 -18.39 35.63
C PRO A 238 -2.34 -18.47 34.23
N VAL A 239 -2.58 -17.31 33.58
CA VAL A 239 -3.14 -17.23 32.22
C VAL A 239 -2.19 -17.84 31.19
N PHE A 240 -0.89 -17.86 31.48
CA PHE A 240 0.14 -18.37 30.59
C PHE A 240 0.58 -19.82 30.90
N ALA A 241 -0.01 -20.44 31.90
CA ALA A 241 0.44 -21.76 32.44
C ALA A 241 0.55 -22.85 31.37
N ARG A 242 -0.37 -22.89 30.39
CA ARG A 242 -0.37 -23.91 29.31
C ARG A 242 0.78 -23.78 28.34
N TRP A 243 1.28 -22.57 28.13
CA TRP A 243 2.33 -22.25 27.14
C TRP A 243 3.72 -22.12 27.81
N ARG A 244 3.82 -22.20 29.12
CA ARG A 244 5.06 -21.96 29.90
C ARG A 244 6.24 -22.80 29.43
N GLU A 245 6.04 -24.10 29.31
CA GLU A 245 7.12 -25.01 28.90
C GLU A 245 7.60 -24.71 27.48
N HIS A 246 6.65 -24.44 26.58
CA HIS A 246 6.97 -24.06 25.21
C HIS A 246 7.67 -22.68 25.15
N ALA A 247 7.25 -21.73 25.97
CA ALA A 247 7.86 -20.41 26.06
C ALA A 247 9.32 -20.44 26.52
N ARG A 248 9.65 -21.32 27.48
CA ARG A 248 11.02 -21.52 27.94
C ARG A 248 11.98 -21.94 26.83
N GLN A 249 11.53 -22.81 25.91
CA GLN A 249 12.34 -23.29 24.79
C GLN A 249 12.79 -22.16 23.88
N PHE A 250 11.99 -21.07 23.79
CA PHE A 250 12.25 -19.90 22.95
C PHE A 250 12.71 -18.66 23.73
N GLY A 251 12.97 -18.80 25.03
CA GLY A 251 13.41 -17.67 25.86
C GLY A 251 12.38 -16.58 26.11
N VAL A 252 11.10 -16.91 25.98
CA VAL A 252 9.99 -15.94 26.15
C VAL A 252 9.69 -15.79 27.65
N CYS A 253 9.86 -14.56 28.18
CA CYS A 253 9.65 -14.25 29.59
C CYS A 253 8.45 -13.34 29.87
N SER A 254 8.02 -12.54 28.91
CA SER A 254 6.83 -11.69 29.02
C SER A 254 6.16 -11.50 27.66
N SER A 255 4.89 -11.08 27.67
CA SER A 255 4.16 -10.80 26.41
C SER A 255 3.09 -9.73 26.58
N ILE A 256 2.71 -9.09 25.46
CA ILE A 256 1.58 -8.18 25.36
C ILE A 256 0.74 -8.53 24.13
N ALA A 257 -0.58 -8.62 24.30
CA ALA A 257 -1.54 -8.75 23.22
C ALA A 257 -2.44 -7.51 23.18
N ILE A 258 -2.55 -6.87 22.02
CA ILE A 258 -3.30 -5.63 21.81
C ILE A 258 -4.34 -5.87 20.72
N PRO A 259 -5.63 -5.59 20.98
CA PRO A 259 -6.67 -5.74 19.97
C PRO A 259 -6.57 -4.62 18.94
N PHE A 260 -6.89 -4.94 17.69
CA PHE A 260 -7.06 -3.91 16.66
C PHE A 260 -8.39 -4.09 15.93
N ALA A 261 -8.91 -2.97 15.46
CA ALA A 261 -10.17 -2.90 14.73
C ALA A 261 -9.97 -2.19 13.39
N SER A 262 -10.72 -2.59 12.39
CA SER A 262 -10.81 -1.91 11.10
C SER A 262 -12.25 -1.47 10.90
N ASN A 263 -12.46 -0.17 10.64
CA ASN A 263 -13.80 0.42 10.50
C ASN A 263 -14.75 0.09 11.68
N GLY A 264 -14.24 0.19 12.93
CA GLY A 264 -15.02 -0.07 14.15
C GLY A 264 -15.30 -1.56 14.45
N SER A 265 -15.00 -2.46 13.53
CA SER A 265 -15.13 -3.90 13.73
C SER A 265 -13.81 -4.51 14.19
N LEU A 266 -13.86 -5.30 15.26
CA LEU A 266 -12.69 -6.05 15.72
C LEU A 266 -12.19 -6.97 14.60
N ARG A 267 -10.87 -6.95 14.35
CA ARG A 267 -10.23 -7.77 13.31
C ARG A 267 -9.27 -8.81 13.88
N GLY A 268 -8.66 -8.54 15.03
CA GLY A 268 -7.68 -9.45 15.61
C GLY A 268 -6.85 -8.82 16.72
N ALA A 269 -5.65 -9.33 16.89
CA ALA A 269 -4.69 -8.82 17.87
C ALA A 269 -3.26 -8.81 17.33
N LEU A 270 -2.52 -7.76 17.69
CA LEU A 270 -1.06 -7.73 17.63
C LEU A 270 -0.53 -8.35 18.93
N HIS A 271 0.35 -9.33 18.84
CA HIS A 271 0.97 -9.97 19.99
C HIS A 271 2.49 -9.88 19.90
N VAL A 272 3.12 -9.40 20.99
CA VAL A 272 4.58 -9.20 21.08
C VAL A 272 5.14 -9.91 22.30
N TYR A 273 6.34 -10.48 22.18
CA TYR A 273 7.03 -11.26 23.20
C TYR A 273 8.43 -10.73 23.44
N ALA A 274 8.85 -10.77 24.70
CA ALA A 274 10.16 -10.30 25.13
C ALA A 274 10.93 -11.33 25.96
N ALA A 275 12.27 -11.19 25.95
CA ALA A 275 13.21 -12.05 26.68
C ALA A 275 13.28 -11.77 28.19
N HIS A 276 12.72 -10.65 28.65
CA HIS A 276 12.81 -10.22 30.04
C HIS A 276 11.43 -10.11 30.68
N PRO A 277 11.27 -10.42 31.95
CA PRO A 277 10.07 -10.10 32.71
C PRO A 277 9.85 -8.59 32.77
N ASN A 278 8.59 -8.17 32.86
CA ASN A 278 8.18 -6.77 32.94
C ASN A 278 8.63 -5.87 31.76
N ALA A 279 8.86 -6.43 30.57
CA ALA A 279 9.34 -5.69 29.42
C ALA A 279 8.31 -4.69 28.84
N PHE A 280 7.04 -4.74 29.28
CA PHE A 280 5.94 -3.92 28.76
C PHE A 280 5.51 -2.89 29.82
N GLU A 281 6.28 -1.81 29.93
CA GLU A 281 5.96 -0.64 30.75
C GLU A 281 5.14 0.38 29.96
N SER A 282 4.67 1.45 30.61
CA SER A 282 3.71 2.42 30.06
C SER A 282 4.11 2.94 28.67
N VAL A 283 5.36 3.31 28.46
CA VAL A 283 5.84 3.85 27.17
C VAL A 283 5.76 2.80 26.05
N ALA A 284 6.18 1.57 26.32
CA ALA A 284 6.11 0.48 25.35
C ALA A 284 4.65 0.13 25.03
N VAL A 285 3.77 0.13 26.02
CA VAL A 285 2.33 -0.12 25.84
C VAL A 285 1.70 0.91 24.90
N GLU A 286 1.98 2.21 25.11
CA GLU A 286 1.48 3.28 24.25
C GLU A 286 1.92 3.12 22.79
N VAL A 287 3.20 2.78 22.58
CA VAL A 287 3.73 2.50 21.22
C VAL A 287 2.98 1.35 20.55
N PHE A 288 2.80 0.25 21.25
CA PHE A 288 2.11 -0.92 20.69
C PHE A 288 0.62 -0.67 20.44
N GLN A 289 -0.06 0.07 21.31
CA GLN A 289 -1.44 0.48 21.09
C GLN A 289 -1.56 1.30 19.81
N HIS A 290 -0.67 2.27 19.62
CA HIS A 290 -0.67 3.08 18.41
C HIS A 290 -0.35 2.26 17.15
N LEU A 291 0.61 1.32 17.22
CA LEU A 291 0.89 0.40 16.10
C LEU A 291 -0.31 -0.49 15.77
N ALA A 292 -1.06 -0.96 16.77
CA ALA A 292 -2.29 -1.72 16.56
C ALA A 292 -3.39 -0.89 15.88
N GLU A 293 -3.52 0.39 16.23
CA GLU A 293 -4.40 1.34 15.54
C GLU A 293 -3.98 1.56 14.08
N GLN A 294 -2.67 1.71 13.82
CA GLN A 294 -2.11 1.83 12.48
C GLN A 294 -2.39 0.59 11.62
N ILE A 295 -2.29 -0.61 12.19
CA ILE A 295 -2.69 -1.86 11.54
C ILE A 295 -4.15 -1.78 11.08
N GLY A 296 -5.06 -1.39 11.97
CA GLY A 296 -6.49 -1.27 11.66
C GLY A 296 -6.78 -0.28 10.54
N HIS A 297 -6.16 0.90 10.61
CA HIS A 297 -6.30 1.95 9.59
C HIS A 297 -5.71 1.51 8.24
N GLY A 298 -4.54 0.89 8.25
CA GLY A 298 -3.88 0.41 7.05
C GLY A 298 -4.67 -0.68 6.32
N ILE A 299 -5.18 -1.66 7.04
CA ILE A 299 -6.06 -2.70 6.47
C ILE A 299 -7.28 -2.04 5.83
N HIS A 300 -7.93 -1.10 6.54
CA HIS A 300 -9.10 -0.40 6.02
C HIS A 300 -8.78 0.35 4.73
N ALA A 301 -7.70 1.11 4.70
CA ALA A 301 -7.29 1.87 3.52
C ALA A 301 -7.04 0.97 2.30
N ILE A 302 -6.31 -0.14 2.47
CA ILE A 302 -6.04 -1.12 1.41
C ILE A 302 -7.35 -1.76 0.92
N GLU A 303 -8.27 -2.15 1.82
CA GLU A 303 -9.55 -2.72 1.45
C GLU A 303 -10.42 -1.74 0.66
N GLN A 304 -10.45 -0.45 1.04
CA GLN A 304 -11.18 0.60 0.34
C GLN A 304 -10.60 0.85 -1.05
N GLU A 305 -9.29 0.93 -1.17
CA GLU A 305 -8.63 1.14 -2.47
C GLU A 305 -8.92 -0.01 -3.44
N ARG A 306 -8.84 -1.26 -2.96
CA ARG A 306 -9.19 -2.44 -3.76
C ARG A 306 -10.65 -2.42 -4.22
N ARG A 307 -11.59 -2.03 -3.33
CA ARG A 307 -13.01 -1.90 -3.70
C ARG A 307 -13.22 -0.83 -4.76
N LEU A 308 -12.56 0.31 -4.62
CA LEU A 308 -12.66 1.41 -5.57
C LEU A 308 -12.11 1.00 -6.95
N ARG A 309 -10.95 0.36 -7.01
CA ARG A 309 -10.36 -0.16 -8.26
C ARG A 309 -11.29 -1.17 -8.94
N ALA A 310 -11.84 -2.13 -8.19
CA ALA A 310 -12.76 -3.13 -8.73
C ALA A 310 -14.04 -2.49 -9.28
N GLU A 311 -14.58 -1.46 -8.62
CA GLU A 311 -15.76 -0.73 -9.09
C GLU A 311 -15.45 0.06 -10.37
N GLN A 312 -14.30 0.73 -10.45
CA GLN A 312 -13.86 1.44 -11.65
C GLN A 312 -13.72 0.49 -12.85
N GLU A 313 -13.11 -0.69 -12.64
CA GLU A 313 -12.99 -1.71 -13.68
C GLU A 313 -14.38 -2.22 -14.14
N ARG A 314 -15.30 -2.43 -13.19
CA ARG A 314 -16.68 -2.83 -13.49
C ARG A 314 -17.41 -1.80 -14.34
N VAL A 315 -17.30 -0.52 -13.98
CA VAL A 315 -17.91 0.58 -14.73
C VAL A 315 -17.33 0.65 -16.14
N ALA A 316 -16.00 0.67 -16.29
CA ALA A 316 -15.33 0.71 -17.58
C ALA A 316 -15.71 -0.48 -18.49
N LYS A 317 -15.86 -1.68 -17.91
CA LYS A 317 -16.32 -2.87 -18.64
C LYS A 317 -17.75 -2.70 -19.13
N THR A 318 -18.65 -2.20 -18.28
CA THR A 318 -20.06 -2.00 -18.62
C THR A 318 -20.21 -0.96 -19.73
N GLU A 319 -19.46 0.14 -19.67
CA GLU A 319 -19.45 1.16 -20.72
C GLU A 319 -19.00 0.60 -22.07
N ARG A 320 -17.93 -0.21 -22.09
CA ARG A 320 -17.49 -0.89 -23.33
C ARG A 320 -18.58 -1.81 -23.89
N GLN A 321 -19.19 -2.64 -23.04
CA GLN A 321 -20.24 -3.55 -23.47
C GLN A 321 -21.46 -2.81 -24.03
N LEU A 322 -21.84 -1.68 -23.43
CA LEU A 322 -22.94 -0.86 -23.93
C LEU A 322 -22.62 -0.27 -25.30
N THR A 323 -21.40 0.26 -25.47
CA THR A 323 -20.94 0.81 -26.74
C THR A 323 -20.91 -0.24 -27.85
N GLU A 324 -20.41 -1.45 -27.54
CA GLU A 324 -20.39 -2.59 -28.46
C GLU A 324 -21.81 -3.03 -28.84
N ALA A 325 -22.73 -3.11 -27.87
CA ALA A 325 -24.12 -3.47 -28.09
C ALA A 325 -24.85 -2.44 -28.98
N LEU A 326 -24.64 -1.14 -28.73
CA LEU A 326 -25.20 -0.07 -29.58
C LEU A 326 -24.67 -0.17 -31.01
N SER A 327 -23.37 -0.40 -31.18
CA SER A 327 -22.77 -0.59 -32.51
C SER A 327 -23.33 -1.82 -33.24
N ALA A 328 -23.55 -2.91 -32.51
CA ALA A 328 -24.12 -4.15 -33.06
C ALA A 328 -25.58 -3.99 -33.52
N MET A 329 -26.37 -3.12 -32.87
CA MET A 329 -27.75 -2.84 -33.26
C MET A 329 -27.86 -2.09 -34.62
N VAL A 330 -26.80 -1.43 -35.05
CA VAL A 330 -26.79 -0.70 -36.33
C VAL A 330 -26.79 -1.66 -37.54
N ALA A 331 -26.09 -2.81 -37.44
CA ALA A 331 -26.00 -3.75 -38.55
C ALA A 331 -27.36 -4.31 -39.05
N PRO A 332 -28.31 -4.73 -38.19
CA PRO A 332 -29.65 -5.13 -38.61
C PRO A 332 -30.43 -4.00 -39.28
N ILE A 333 -30.24 -2.76 -38.83
CA ILE A 333 -30.91 -1.58 -39.43
C ILE A 333 -30.39 -1.36 -40.85
N VAL A 334 -29.07 -1.43 -41.03
CA VAL A 334 -28.42 -1.33 -42.36
C VAL A 334 -28.95 -2.42 -43.29
N THR A 335 -28.99 -3.69 -42.81
CA THR A 335 -29.53 -4.79 -43.61
C THR A 335 -30.99 -4.56 -44.03
N ALA A 336 -31.83 -4.06 -43.10
CA ALA A 336 -33.24 -3.74 -43.45
C ALA A 336 -33.39 -2.63 -44.49
N MET A 337 -32.47 -1.64 -44.48
CA MET A 337 -32.41 -0.59 -45.49
C MET A 337 -31.97 -1.14 -46.86
N GLU A 338 -30.91 -1.94 -46.88
CA GLU A 338 -30.41 -2.57 -48.12
C GLU A 338 -31.44 -3.52 -48.77
N MET A 339 -32.24 -4.21 -47.97
CA MET A 339 -33.34 -5.03 -48.50
C MET A 339 -34.38 -4.20 -49.27
N ARG A 340 -34.52 -2.92 -48.95
CA ARG A 340 -35.49 -2.00 -49.59
C ARG A 340 -34.93 -1.26 -50.80
N ASP A 341 -33.63 -1.04 -50.84
CA ASP A 341 -32.88 -0.51 -51.98
C ASP A 341 -31.77 -1.49 -52.39
N PRO A 342 -32.09 -2.51 -53.24
CA PRO A 342 -31.14 -3.56 -53.61
C PRO A 342 -29.85 -3.07 -54.27
N PHE A 343 -29.83 -1.82 -54.74
CA PHE A 343 -28.65 -1.24 -55.40
C PHE A 343 -27.66 -0.62 -54.41
N THR A 344 -28.00 -0.59 -53.14
CA THR A 344 -27.14 -0.08 -52.06
C THR A 344 -26.49 -1.19 -51.23
N ALA A 345 -26.60 -2.46 -51.67
CA ALA A 345 -25.98 -3.59 -50.95
C ALA A 345 -24.48 -3.35 -50.72
N GLY A 346 -24.07 -3.30 -49.44
CA GLY A 346 -22.72 -3.01 -49.00
C GLY A 346 -22.25 -1.56 -49.22
N HIS A 347 -23.07 -0.66 -49.74
CA HIS A 347 -22.74 0.76 -49.93
C HIS A 347 -22.35 1.41 -48.60
N GLN A 348 -23.25 1.32 -47.62
CA GLN A 348 -23.05 1.93 -46.30
C GLN A 348 -21.74 1.48 -45.65
N MET A 349 -21.41 0.19 -45.77
CA MET A 349 -20.16 -0.36 -45.21
C MET A 349 -18.94 0.20 -45.93
N ARG A 350 -18.97 0.25 -47.28
CA ARG A 350 -17.86 0.81 -48.08
C ARG A 350 -17.67 2.30 -47.83
N VAL A 351 -18.75 3.07 -47.74
CA VAL A 351 -18.71 4.49 -47.36
C VAL A 351 -18.11 4.66 -45.96
N ALA A 352 -18.52 3.83 -44.98
CA ALA A 352 -17.96 3.86 -43.63
C ALA A 352 -16.47 3.52 -43.61
N ASP A 353 -16.03 2.55 -44.41
CA ASP A 353 -14.62 2.20 -44.50
C ASP A 353 -13.75 3.31 -45.10
N ILE A 354 -14.24 3.98 -46.18
CA ILE A 354 -13.55 5.14 -46.76
C ILE A 354 -13.52 6.30 -45.76
N ALA A 355 -14.65 6.63 -45.14
CA ALA A 355 -14.76 7.75 -44.19
C ALA A 355 -13.83 7.53 -42.97
N CYS A 356 -13.83 6.32 -42.39
CA CYS A 356 -12.95 5.99 -41.30
C CYS A 356 -11.46 6.01 -41.69
N ALA A 357 -11.11 5.57 -42.90
CA ALA A 357 -9.74 5.67 -43.39
C ALA A 357 -9.28 7.14 -43.53
N ILE A 358 -10.13 8.02 -44.05
CA ILE A 358 -9.84 9.46 -44.10
C ILE A 358 -9.66 10.03 -42.71
N GLY A 359 -10.57 9.74 -41.76
CA GLY A 359 -10.51 10.24 -40.40
C GLY A 359 -9.26 9.74 -39.67
N LYS A 360 -8.86 8.49 -39.90
CA LYS A 360 -7.64 7.90 -39.32
C LYS A 360 -6.36 8.60 -39.80
N GLU A 361 -6.29 8.87 -41.10
CA GLU A 361 -5.17 9.63 -41.68
C GLU A 361 -5.15 11.09 -41.21
N LYS A 362 -6.28 11.65 -40.88
CA LYS A 362 -6.39 12.98 -40.26
C LYS A 362 -5.96 12.97 -38.78
N GLY A 363 -5.71 11.79 -38.18
CA GLY A 363 -5.31 11.64 -36.79
C GLY A 363 -6.45 11.70 -35.78
N TRP A 364 -7.68 11.36 -36.17
CA TRP A 364 -8.82 11.36 -35.27
C TRP A 364 -8.73 10.20 -34.28
N PRO A 365 -9.10 10.42 -32.99
CA PRO A 365 -9.09 9.36 -31.97
C PRO A 365 -10.15 8.29 -32.25
N ASP A 366 -9.91 7.07 -31.78
CA ASP A 366 -10.75 5.89 -32.03
C ASP A 366 -12.24 6.13 -31.68
N ALA A 367 -12.50 6.81 -30.57
CA ALA A 367 -13.88 7.14 -30.18
C ALA A 367 -14.61 8.01 -31.25
N ARG A 368 -13.91 8.97 -31.87
CA ARG A 368 -14.46 9.80 -32.95
C ARG A 368 -14.66 8.99 -34.22
N LEU A 369 -13.74 8.08 -34.53
CA LEU A 369 -13.86 7.15 -35.67
C LEU A 369 -15.04 6.20 -35.52
N GLN A 370 -15.35 5.75 -34.31
CA GLN A 370 -16.54 4.94 -34.02
C GLN A 370 -17.83 5.73 -34.34
N GLY A 371 -17.91 6.98 -33.89
CA GLY A 371 -19.06 7.86 -34.21
C GLY A 371 -19.24 8.07 -35.70
N LEU A 372 -18.14 8.33 -36.43
CA LEU A 372 -18.15 8.48 -37.88
C LEU A 372 -18.61 7.18 -38.57
N ARG A 373 -18.11 6.02 -38.12
CA ARG A 373 -18.52 4.71 -38.66
C ARG A 373 -20.03 4.51 -38.50
N VAL A 374 -20.56 4.73 -37.29
CA VAL A 374 -22.00 4.60 -37.03
C VAL A 374 -22.80 5.52 -37.92
N ALA A 375 -22.45 6.83 -38.00
CA ALA A 375 -23.12 7.79 -38.83
C ALA A 375 -23.08 7.39 -40.31
N SER A 376 -21.92 6.94 -40.82
CA SER A 376 -21.76 6.50 -42.19
C SER A 376 -22.60 5.27 -42.52
N MET A 377 -22.75 4.33 -41.59
CA MET A 377 -23.59 3.14 -41.79
C MET A 377 -25.07 3.47 -41.86
N VAL A 378 -25.52 4.52 -41.22
CA VAL A 378 -26.95 4.88 -41.16
C VAL A 378 -27.26 6.18 -41.89
N HIS A 379 -26.34 6.75 -42.69
CA HIS A 379 -26.54 8.06 -43.30
C HIS A 379 -27.78 8.15 -44.18
N ASP A 380 -28.12 7.08 -44.83
CA ASP A 380 -29.24 6.93 -45.73
C ASP A 380 -30.54 6.40 -45.08
N ILE A 381 -30.59 6.28 -43.73
CA ILE A 381 -31.76 5.68 -43.04
C ILE A 381 -33.08 6.37 -43.37
N GLY A 382 -33.04 7.65 -43.68
CA GLY A 382 -34.22 8.38 -44.07
C GLY A 382 -34.85 7.93 -45.38
N LYS A 383 -34.14 7.20 -46.24
CA LYS A 383 -34.68 6.59 -47.47
C LYS A 383 -35.78 5.58 -47.19
N ILE A 384 -35.93 5.12 -45.95
CA ILE A 384 -37.04 4.24 -45.55
C ILE A 384 -38.41 4.86 -45.78
N SER A 385 -38.52 6.19 -45.81
CA SER A 385 -39.75 6.91 -46.08
C SER A 385 -40.07 7.05 -47.59
N ILE A 386 -39.08 6.74 -48.46
CA ILE A 386 -39.24 6.90 -49.91
C ILE A 386 -39.86 5.63 -50.52
N SER A 387 -40.81 5.81 -51.46
CA SER A 387 -41.40 4.69 -52.20
C SER A 387 -40.33 3.92 -52.99
N ALA A 388 -40.43 2.59 -53.01
CA ALA A 388 -39.54 1.74 -53.80
C ALA A 388 -39.62 2.09 -55.31
N ASP A 389 -40.79 2.51 -55.81
CA ASP A 389 -40.97 2.92 -57.20
C ASP A 389 -40.12 4.13 -57.59
N VAL A 390 -39.82 5.03 -56.64
CA VAL A 390 -38.93 6.18 -56.85
C VAL A 390 -37.46 5.72 -56.78
N LEU A 391 -37.11 4.91 -55.78
CA LEU A 391 -35.72 4.43 -55.58
C LEU A 391 -35.23 3.52 -56.70
N THR A 392 -36.12 2.69 -57.28
CA THR A 392 -35.77 1.71 -58.32
C THR A 392 -36.15 2.15 -59.73
N LYS A 393 -36.57 3.41 -59.90
CA LYS A 393 -37.04 3.95 -61.17
C LYS A 393 -35.98 3.84 -62.27
N PRO A 394 -36.26 3.12 -63.38
CA PRO A 394 -35.25 2.88 -64.43
C PRO A 394 -35.06 4.09 -65.38
N THR A 395 -35.91 5.13 -65.24
CA THR A 395 -35.86 6.34 -66.04
C THR A 395 -35.26 7.50 -65.24
N LYS A 396 -34.95 8.61 -65.90
CA LYS A 396 -34.53 9.85 -65.23
C LYS A 396 -35.58 10.30 -64.22
N LEU A 397 -35.12 10.66 -63.02
CA LEU A 397 -35.96 11.19 -61.94
C LEU A 397 -36.57 12.55 -62.36
N SER A 398 -37.86 12.75 -62.07
CA SER A 398 -38.53 14.05 -62.24
C SER A 398 -38.12 14.98 -61.08
N HIS A 399 -38.51 16.28 -61.24
CA HIS A 399 -38.26 17.26 -60.15
C HIS A 399 -38.96 16.85 -58.82
N ALA A 400 -40.20 16.35 -58.94
CA ALA A 400 -40.94 15.85 -57.76
C ALA A 400 -40.24 14.61 -57.09
N ASP A 401 -39.66 13.70 -57.89
CA ASP A 401 -38.89 12.57 -57.36
C ASP A 401 -37.66 13.09 -56.58
N TRP A 402 -36.96 14.11 -57.10
CA TRP A 402 -35.82 14.72 -56.44
C TRP A 402 -36.21 15.45 -55.15
N GLU A 403 -37.30 16.15 -55.06
CA GLU A 403 -37.79 16.78 -53.83
C GLU A 403 -37.99 15.75 -52.71
N VAL A 404 -38.60 14.59 -53.03
CA VAL A 404 -38.79 13.48 -52.08
C VAL A 404 -37.45 12.90 -51.65
N ILE A 405 -36.49 12.74 -52.57
CA ILE A 405 -35.15 12.21 -52.25
C ILE A 405 -34.40 13.21 -51.38
N HIS A 406 -34.49 14.53 -51.62
CA HIS A 406 -33.77 15.55 -50.84
C HIS A 406 -34.24 15.64 -49.36
N ASP A 407 -35.43 15.10 -49.02
CA ASP A 407 -35.92 15.05 -47.61
C ASP A 407 -35.28 13.95 -46.78
N HIS A 408 -34.58 12.96 -47.39
CA HIS A 408 -34.07 11.81 -46.60
C HIS A 408 -33.06 12.18 -45.52
N PRO A 409 -32.14 13.18 -45.64
CA PRO A 409 -31.25 13.53 -44.56
C PRO A 409 -32.00 14.09 -43.35
N ASP A 410 -33.04 14.91 -43.57
CA ASP A 410 -33.87 15.44 -42.48
C ASP A 410 -34.77 14.37 -41.87
N THR A 411 -35.29 13.44 -42.66
CA THR A 411 -36.01 12.27 -42.17
C THR A 411 -35.08 11.36 -41.35
N GLY A 412 -33.85 11.13 -41.80
CA GLY A 412 -32.82 10.40 -41.04
C GLY A 412 -32.52 11.05 -39.70
N PHE A 413 -32.37 12.38 -39.68
CA PHE A 413 -32.22 13.13 -38.43
C PHE A 413 -33.40 12.90 -37.48
N ARG A 414 -34.65 13.00 -37.97
CA ARG A 414 -35.87 12.79 -37.18
C ARG A 414 -35.94 11.39 -36.56
N ILE A 415 -35.43 10.38 -37.25
CA ILE A 415 -35.37 8.99 -36.77
C ILE A 415 -34.30 8.82 -35.65
N LEU A 416 -33.15 9.52 -35.82
CA LEU A 416 -31.96 9.26 -34.97
C LEU A 416 -31.80 10.23 -33.81
N LYS A 417 -32.43 11.41 -33.83
CA LYS A 417 -32.19 12.53 -32.87
C LYS A 417 -32.49 12.16 -31.41
N ASP A 418 -33.43 11.27 -31.18
CA ASP A 418 -33.85 10.85 -29.83
C ASP A 418 -33.07 9.62 -29.29
N ILE A 419 -32.15 9.07 -30.11
CA ILE A 419 -31.26 7.97 -29.69
C ILE A 419 -30.05 8.59 -28.98
N PRO A 420 -29.75 8.19 -27.70
CA PRO A 420 -28.67 8.79 -26.93
C PRO A 420 -27.30 8.27 -27.39
N PHE A 421 -26.92 8.57 -28.63
CA PHE A 421 -25.56 8.27 -29.10
C PHE A 421 -24.54 9.16 -28.35
N PRO A 422 -23.35 8.64 -28.02
CA PRO A 422 -22.28 9.46 -27.46
C PRO A 422 -21.62 10.39 -28.51
N TRP A 423 -22.08 10.32 -29.74
CA TRP A 423 -21.61 11.10 -30.89
C TRP A 423 -22.78 11.81 -31.58
N PRO A 424 -22.54 12.89 -32.31
CA PRO A 424 -23.59 13.65 -32.99
C PRO A 424 -24.08 12.95 -34.30
N VAL A 425 -24.44 11.66 -34.20
CA VAL A 425 -24.79 10.81 -35.34
C VAL A 425 -25.93 11.42 -36.16
N ALA A 426 -27.00 11.87 -35.50
CA ALA A 426 -28.14 12.43 -36.17
C ALA A 426 -27.79 13.70 -36.99
N GLU A 427 -26.96 14.60 -36.43
CA GLU A 427 -26.53 15.81 -37.12
C GLU A 427 -25.58 15.49 -38.28
N ILE A 428 -24.68 14.51 -38.12
CA ILE A 428 -23.82 14.08 -39.23
C ILE A 428 -24.65 13.54 -40.39
N VAL A 429 -25.66 12.72 -40.10
CA VAL A 429 -26.61 12.18 -41.09
C VAL A 429 -27.41 13.29 -41.76
N ARG A 430 -27.85 14.30 -41.01
CA ARG A 430 -28.57 15.44 -41.58
C ARG A 430 -27.73 16.24 -42.58
N GLN A 431 -26.40 16.32 -42.35
CA GLN A 431 -25.51 17.23 -43.07
C GLN A 431 -24.69 16.54 -44.19
N HIS A 432 -24.80 15.23 -44.40
CA HIS A 432 -23.91 14.53 -45.35
C HIS A 432 -24.05 14.96 -46.81
N HIS A 433 -25.16 15.59 -47.19
CA HIS A 433 -25.35 16.17 -48.50
C HIS A 433 -25.14 17.69 -48.54
N GLU A 434 -24.71 18.30 -47.45
CA GLU A 434 -24.29 19.72 -47.48
C GLU A 434 -23.02 19.89 -48.32
N ARG A 435 -22.84 21.07 -48.87
CA ARG A 435 -21.68 21.44 -49.68
C ARG A 435 -21.08 22.75 -49.16
N LEU A 436 -19.75 22.88 -49.27
CA LEU A 436 -19.02 24.01 -48.67
C LEU A 436 -19.52 25.38 -49.16
N ASP A 437 -19.99 25.48 -50.40
CA ASP A 437 -20.54 26.71 -50.99
C ASP A 437 -21.98 27.01 -50.56
N GLY A 438 -22.65 26.08 -49.89
CA GLY A 438 -24.04 26.16 -49.46
C GLY A 438 -25.06 25.75 -50.52
N SER A 439 -24.63 25.14 -51.60
CA SER A 439 -25.52 24.56 -52.62
C SER A 439 -26.10 23.21 -52.24
N GLY A 440 -25.67 22.66 -51.08
CA GLY A 440 -26.14 21.39 -50.53
C GLY A 440 -27.51 21.48 -49.87
N TYR A 441 -27.98 20.38 -49.33
CA TYR A 441 -29.28 20.24 -48.68
C TYR A 441 -29.15 19.37 -47.41
N PRO A 442 -30.09 19.42 -46.45
CA PRO A 442 -31.39 20.15 -46.47
C PRO A 442 -31.31 21.59 -45.93
N LEU A 443 -30.22 21.98 -45.24
CA LEU A 443 -30.13 23.26 -44.53
C LEU A 443 -29.40 24.37 -45.32
N GLY A 444 -28.62 24.01 -46.34
CA GLY A 444 -27.80 24.95 -47.12
C GLY A 444 -26.64 25.51 -46.29
N LEU A 445 -26.04 24.71 -45.40
CA LEU A 445 -24.93 25.09 -44.57
C LEU A 445 -23.66 25.37 -45.38
N LYS A 446 -22.82 26.32 -44.89
CA LYS A 446 -21.60 26.74 -45.59
C LYS A 446 -20.35 26.53 -44.74
N GLY A 447 -19.28 26.10 -45.37
CA GLY A 447 -17.94 26.03 -44.77
C GLY A 447 -17.92 25.30 -43.42
N ASP A 448 -17.47 26.02 -42.40
CA ASP A 448 -17.30 25.46 -41.05
C ASP A 448 -18.60 25.23 -40.25
N ALA A 449 -19.76 25.70 -40.79
CA ALA A 449 -21.05 25.34 -40.22
C ALA A 449 -21.41 23.86 -40.44
N ILE A 450 -20.74 23.19 -41.40
CA ILE A 450 -20.88 21.74 -41.64
C ILE A 450 -19.93 21.00 -40.73
N LEU A 451 -20.43 20.01 -39.98
CA LEU A 451 -19.61 19.19 -39.12
C LEU A 451 -18.45 18.52 -39.88
N PRO A 452 -17.23 18.46 -39.32
CA PRO A 452 -16.10 17.82 -39.99
C PRO A 452 -16.38 16.36 -40.39
N GLU A 453 -17.13 15.62 -39.58
CA GLU A 453 -17.55 14.25 -39.84
C GLU A 453 -18.47 14.17 -41.05
N ALA A 454 -19.39 15.11 -41.19
CA ALA A 454 -20.29 15.19 -42.35
C ALA A 454 -19.52 15.54 -43.62
N ARG A 455 -18.51 16.43 -43.54
CA ARG A 455 -17.62 16.76 -44.67
C ARG A 455 -16.80 15.55 -45.14
N VAL A 456 -16.30 14.72 -44.20
CA VAL A 456 -15.62 13.46 -44.53
C VAL A 456 -16.58 12.48 -45.17
N LEU A 457 -17.78 12.34 -44.59
CA LEU A 457 -18.82 11.45 -45.09
C LEU A 457 -19.26 11.85 -46.51
N ALA A 458 -19.41 13.15 -46.78
CA ALA A 458 -19.73 13.66 -48.12
C ALA A 458 -18.68 13.28 -49.17
N VAL A 459 -17.37 13.30 -48.84
CA VAL A 459 -16.31 12.87 -49.76
C VAL A 459 -16.40 11.36 -49.98
N ALA A 460 -16.56 10.57 -48.90
CA ALA A 460 -16.62 9.11 -48.97
C ALA A 460 -17.84 8.62 -49.78
N ASP A 461 -19.01 9.21 -49.55
CA ASP A 461 -20.24 8.89 -50.25
C ASP A 461 -20.13 9.18 -51.76
N VAL A 462 -19.63 10.37 -52.14
CA VAL A 462 -19.42 10.73 -53.54
C VAL A 462 -18.48 9.73 -54.23
N VAL A 463 -17.36 9.37 -53.60
CA VAL A 463 -16.39 8.42 -54.18
C VAL A 463 -17.04 7.05 -54.38
N GLU A 464 -17.71 6.53 -53.37
CA GLU A 464 -18.35 5.21 -53.45
C GLU A 464 -19.49 5.23 -54.46
N ALA A 465 -20.37 6.22 -54.39
CA ALA A 465 -21.52 6.34 -55.31
C ALA A 465 -21.11 6.47 -56.77
N MET A 466 -19.97 7.09 -57.06
CA MET A 466 -19.46 7.19 -58.45
C MET A 466 -18.73 5.93 -58.89
N ALA A 467 -17.99 5.27 -58.01
CA ALA A 467 -17.22 4.07 -58.35
C ALA A 467 -18.10 2.81 -58.43
N ALA A 468 -19.25 2.78 -57.76
CA ALA A 468 -20.19 1.66 -57.77
C ALA A 468 -21.06 1.62 -59.02
N PHE A 469 -21.46 0.39 -59.40
CA PHE A 469 -22.47 0.19 -60.47
C PHE A 469 -23.86 0.66 -59.98
N ARG A 470 -24.58 1.37 -60.83
CA ARG A 470 -25.99 1.78 -60.60
C ARG A 470 -26.83 1.35 -61.84
N PRO A 471 -28.14 1.03 -61.69
CA PRO A 471 -28.98 0.53 -62.82
C PRO A 471 -29.02 1.43 -64.03
N TYR A 472 -28.88 2.73 -63.80
CA TYR A 472 -28.93 3.77 -64.84
C TYR A 472 -27.55 4.27 -65.25
N ARG A 473 -26.44 3.74 -64.68
CA ARG A 473 -25.11 4.18 -64.98
C ARG A 473 -24.05 3.09 -64.64
N PRO A 474 -23.16 2.71 -65.59
CA PRO A 474 -22.05 1.83 -65.28
C PRO A 474 -21.11 2.44 -64.22
N ALA A 475 -20.36 1.57 -63.53
CA ALA A 475 -19.29 2.00 -62.63
C ALA A 475 -18.29 2.90 -63.36
N ILE A 476 -17.89 4.00 -62.77
CA ILE A 476 -16.87 4.90 -63.32
C ILE A 476 -15.50 4.39 -62.82
N GLU A 477 -14.52 4.43 -63.72
CA GLU A 477 -13.16 4.11 -63.36
C GLU A 477 -12.65 4.97 -62.20
N LEU A 478 -12.05 4.36 -61.19
CA LEU A 478 -11.65 5.01 -59.95
C LEU A 478 -10.81 6.29 -60.20
N GLU A 479 -9.87 6.25 -61.15
CA GLU A 479 -9.02 7.41 -61.46
C GLU A 479 -9.83 8.60 -61.99
N THR A 480 -10.90 8.33 -62.70
CA THR A 480 -11.84 9.36 -63.17
C THR A 480 -12.66 9.96 -61.99
N VAL A 481 -13.06 9.10 -61.04
CA VAL A 481 -13.72 9.55 -59.82
C VAL A 481 -12.79 10.43 -58.97
N LEU A 482 -11.54 10.01 -58.77
CA LEU A 482 -10.55 10.79 -58.00
C LEU A 482 -10.31 12.17 -58.65
N ARG A 483 -10.19 12.25 -59.98
CA ARG A 483 -10.07 13.54 -60.67
C ARG A 483 -11.31 14.44 -60.48
N GLU A 484 -12.49 13.85 -60.44
CA GLU A 484 -13.71 14.62 -60.24
C GLU A 484 -13.81 15.21 -58.84
N ILE A 485 -13.46 14.45 -57.79
CA ILE A 485 -13.44 14.99 -56.41
C ILE A 485 -12.33 16.03 -56.24
N GLU A 486 -11.18 15.88 -56.91
CA GLU A 486 -10.12 16.92 -56.95
C GLU A 486 -10.61 18.21 -57.56
N ARG A 487 -11.43 18.16 -58.62
CA ARG A 487 -12.04 19.34 -59.26
C ARG A 487 -13.03 20.06 -58.33
N GLN A 488 -13.69 19.31 -57.44
CA GLN A 488 -14.65 19.82 -56.47
C GLN A 488 -14.02 20.29 -55.15
N ALA A 489 -12.72 20.01 -54.94
CA ALA A 489 -12.01 20.36 -53.74
C ALA A 489 -11.98 21.87 -53.46
N GLY A 490 -12.30 22.29 -52.25
CA GLY A 490 -12.32 23.68 -51.81
C GLY A 490 -13.53 24.48 -52.26
N SER A 491 -14.38 23.91 -53.16
CA SER A 491 -15.64 24.54 -53.59
C SER A 491 -16.86 23.79 -53.03
N LEU A 492 -17.04 22.54 -53.40
CA LEU A 492 -18.16 21.70 -52.95
C LEU A 492 -17.73 20.76 -51.83
N LEU A 493 -16.53 20.20 -51.90
CA LEU A 493 -15.96 19.23 -50.98
C LEU A 493 -14.75 19.81 -50.25
N ASP A 494 -14.53 19.35 -49.02
CA ASP A 494 -13.40 19.78 -48.21
C ASP A 494 -12.05 19.35 -48.83
N ALA A 495 -11.21 20.34 -49.14
CA ALA A 495 -9.95 20.12 -49.85
C ALA A 495 -8.98 19.23 -49.10
N ASP A 496 -8.93 19.32 -47.78
CA ASP A 496 -8.06 18.48 -46.95
C ASP A 496 -8.52 17.02 -46.99
N PHE A 497 -9.80 16.75 -46.81
CA PHE A 497 -10.34 15.38 -46.85
C PHE A 497 -10.27 14.78 -48.25
N VAL A 498 -10.49 15.58 -49.30
CA VAL A 498 -10.25 15.13 -50.68
C VAL A 498 -8.80 14.74 -50.91
N ARG A 499 -7.84 15.57 -50.50
CA ARG A 499 -6.40 15.26 -50.61
C ARG A 499 -6.04 13.97 -49.92
N ILE A 500 -6.55 13.76 -48.68
CA ILE A 500 -6.31 12.51 -47.90
C ILE A 500 -6.95 11.33 -48.66
N CYS A 501 -8.17 11.43 -49.12
CA CYS A 501 -8.86 10.38 -49.85
C CYS A 501 -8.09 9.97 -51.12
N VAL A 502 -7.64 10.91 -51.91
CA VAL A 502 -6.86 10.68 -53.13
C VAL A 502 -5.53 9.95 -52.78
N ALA A 503 -4.82 10.41 -51.76
CA ALA A 503 -3.59 9.77 -51.31
C ALA A 503 -3.82 8.32 -50.83
N LEU A 504 -4.93 8.04 -50.12
CA LEU A 504 -5.30 6.68 -49.70
C LEU A 504 -5.38 5.72 -50.90
N PHE A 505 -6.04 6.13 -51.97
CA PHE A 505 -6.20 5.25 -53.13
C PHE A 505 -4.95 5.19 -54.01
N ARG A 506 -4.31 6.33 -54.35
CA ARG A 506 -3.15 6.37 -55.23
C ARG A 506 -1.86 5.86 -54.62
N GLU A 507 -1.57 6.24 -53.38
CA GLU A 507 -0.28 5.98 -52.73
C GLU A 507 -0.35 4.76 -51.80
N LYS A 508 -1.41 4.65 -50.98
CA LYS A 508 -1.53 3.61 -49.96
C LYS A 508 -2.27 2.38 -50.45
N LYS A 509 -2.70 2.34 -51.71
CA LYS A 509 -3.42 1.22 -52.35
C LYS A 509 -4.62 0.74 -51.51
N PHE A 510 -5.37 1.69 -50.96
CA PHE A 510 -6.61 1.37 -50.23
C PHE A 510 -7.53 0.59 -51.18
N ALA A 511 -7.82 -0.65 -50.86
CA ALA A 511 -8.70 -1.49 -51.66
C ALA A 511 -10.13 -1.38 -51.11
N LEU A 512 -11.05 -0.99 -51.94
CA LEU A 512 -12.47 -1.22 -51.67
C LEU A 512 -12.73 -2.72 -51.65
N PRO A 513 -13.34 -3.30 -50.59
CA PRO A 513 -13.76 -4.68 -50.63
C PRO A 513 -14.55 -4.92 -51.92
N SER A 514 -14.13 -5.93 -52.70
CA SER A 514 -14.68 -6.22 -54.02
C SER A 514 -16.19 -6.31 -53.98
N LEU A 515 -16.85 -5.60 -54.88
CA LEU A 515 -18.24 -5.88 -55.25
C LEU A 515 -18.25 -7.36 -55.75
N ILE A 516 -18.69 -8.29 -54.89
CA ILE A 516 -19.14 -9.59 -55.35
C ILE A 516 -20.50 -9.30 -56.02
N LEU A 517 -20.49 -9.18 -57.34
CA LEU A 517 -21.70 -9.27 -58.13
C LEU A 517 -22.29 -10.69 -57.94
N PRO A 518 -23.57 -10.84 -57.69
CA PRO A 518 -24.23 -12.12 -57.67
C PRO A 518 -24.16 -12.83 -59.03
#